data_55736e2f55924e78ff9f3f3786de5a3b
#
_entry.id   55736e2f55924e78ff9f3f3786de5a3b
#
_cell.length_a   1.000
_cell.length_b   1.000
_cell.length_c   1.000
_cell.angle_alpha   90.00
_cell.angle_beta   90.00
_cell.angle_gamma   90.00
#
_symmetry.space_group_name_H-M   'P 1'
#
loop_
_entity.id
_entity.type
_entity.pdbx_description
1 polymer ?
#
loop_
_entity_poly.entity_id
_entity_poly.type
_entity_poly.pdbx_seq_one_letter_code
_entity_poly.pdbx_strand_id
1 'polypeptide(L)'
;VRLQNMQIVDRFESLINPGRNIPEQAQKVNHITPDMVAGAPSAKEILPRFIDFVGGACLCGQNVKFDLDFVCCEAALAGYKLREETPAIDTIKMAKWLMPHLGSFRLSRLAQALGVKVETAHRALADVCVTAEVFRHLVILAEDQGMGRFQDMIREFGVLKPVYRLEQSQGFLF
;
A
#
# COMPACT_ATOMS: atom_id res chain seq x y z
N VAL A 1 0.42 -8.33 0.07
CA VAL A 1 -0.20 -9.57 0.57
C VAL A 1 -1.72 -9.50 0.43
N ARG A 2 -2.37 -10.64 0.30
CA ARG A 2 -3.83 -10.78 0.33
C ARG A 2 -4.25 -11.30 1.69
N LEU A 3 -5.19 -10.60 2.31
CA LEU A 3 -5.83 -11.06 3.54
C LEU A 3 -7.21 -11.67 3.23
N GLN A 4 -7.50 -12.81 3.84
CA GLN A 4 -8.84 -13.40 3.91
C GLN A 4 -9.09 -13.85 5.35
N ASN A 5 -10.21 -13.42 5.92
CA ASN A 5 -10.51 -13.64 7.35
C ASN A 5 -9.35 -13.21 8.26
N MET A 6 -8.73 -12.05 7.96
CA MET A 6 -7.58 -11.47 8.67
C MET A 6 -6.33 -12.37 8.69
N GLN A 7 -6.21 -13.34 7.79
CA GLN A 7 -5.02 -14.16 7.59
C GLN A 7 -4.40 -13.90 6.22
N ILE A 8 -3.08 -13.91 6.14
CA ILE A 8 -2.36 -13.80 4.87
C ILE A 8 -2.51 -15.13 4.12
N VAL A 9 -3.22 -15.10 2.98
CA VAL A 9 -3.48 -16.29 2.14
C VAL A 9 -2.68 -16.26 0.85
N ASP A 10 -2.20 -15.09 0.40
CA ASP A 10 -1.44 -14.98 -0.84
C ASP A 10 -0.48 -13.78 -0.80
N ARG A 11 0.54 -13.80 -1.67
CA ARG A 11 1.58 -12.77 -1.74
C ARG A 11 1.90 -12.46 -3.20
N PHE A 12 2.13 -11.18 -3.47
CA PHE A 12 2.61 -10.70 -4.75
C PHE A 12 3.78 -9.75 -4.51
N GLU A 13 4.92 -10.06 -5.10
CA GLU A 13 6.14 -9.26 -5.03
C GLU A 13 6.82 -9.27 -6.39
N SER A 14 7.34 -8.13 -6.82
CA SER A 14 8.20 -8.02 -7.99
C SER A 14 9.10 -6.80 -7.87
N LEU A 15 10.37 -6.95 -8.26
CA LEU A 15 11.16 -5.80 -8.69
C LEU A 15 10.65 -5.34 -10.04
N ILE A 16 10.78 -4.04 -10.30
CA ILE A 16 10.39 -3.43 -11.57
C ILE A 16 11.59 -2.66 -12.12
N ASN A 17 11.91 -2.90 -13.39
CA ASN A 17 12.87 -2.07 -14.11
C ASN A 17 12.19 -0.75 -14.48
N PRO A 18 12.63 0.40 -13.93
CA PRO A 18 12.01 1.69 -14.21
C PRO A 18 12.34 2.23 -15.61
N GLY A 19 13.23 1.57 -16.39
CA GLY A 19 13.70 2.03 -17.69
C GLY A 19 14.52 3.34 -17.63
N ARG A 20 14.92 3.77 -16.43
CA ARG A 20 15.71 4.99 -16.17
C ARG A 20 16.66 4.77 -15.00
N ASN A 21 17.62 5.68 -14.86
CA ASN A 21 18.55 5.63 -13.73
C ASN A 21 17.81 5.84 -12.40
N ILE A 22 18.20 5.07 -11.37
CA ILE A 22 17.67 5.20 -10.00
C ILE A 22 18.54 6.23 -9.27
N PRO A 23 17.98 7.36 -8.80
CA PRO A 23 18.74 8.35 -8.07
C PRO A 23 19.38 7.77 -6.80
N GLU A 24 20.61 8.15 -6.48
CA GLU A 24 21.33 7.66 -5.30
C GLU A 24 20.55 7.86 -3.99
N GLN A 25 19.81 8.96 -3.88
CA GLN A 25 18.97 9.23 -2.71
C GLN A 25 17.87 8.17 -2.55
N ALA A 26 17.26 7.74 -3.66
CA ALA A 26 16.26 6.67 -3.64
C ALA A 26 16.90 5.33 -3.26
N GLN A 27 18.07 5.00 -3.84
CA GLN A 27 18.81 3.77 -3.49
C GLN A 27 19.18 3.71 -2.01
N LYS A 28 19.52 4.84 -1.38
CA LYS A 28 19.82 4.91 0.07
C LYS A 28 18.59 4.64 0.95
N VAL A 29 17.40 4.91 0.45
CA VAL A 29 16.13 4.73 1.20
C VAL A 29 15.56 3.34 1.00
N ASN A 30 15.45 2.90 -0.25
CA ASN A 30 14.77 1.64 -0.59
C ASN A 30 15.73 0.44 -0.78
N HIS A 31 17.05 0.71 -0.78
CA HIS A 31 18.10 -0.29 -0.99
C HIS A 31 18.00 -1.06 -2.32
N ILE A 32 17.38 -0.45 -3.33
CA ILE A 32 17.26 -1.00 -4.69
C ILE A 32 18.33 -0.37 -5.57
N THR A 33 19.26 -1.20 -6.06
CA THR A 33 20.32 -0.76 -6.96
C THR A 33 19.95 -0.98 -8.43
N PRO A 34 20.59 -0.27 -9.39
CA PRO A 34 20.39 -0.52 -10.81
C PRO A 34 20.60 -1.97 -11.22
N ASP A 35 21.61 -2.65 -10.64
CA ASP A 35 21.91 -4.05 -10.96
C ASP A 35 20.77 -5.00 -10.53
N MET A 36 20.11 -4.70 -9.44
CA MET A 36 18.97 -5.50 -8.96
C MET A 36 17.79 -5.47 -9.91
N VAL A 37 17.60 -4.40 -10.66
CA VAL A 37 16.46 -4.20 -11.55
C VAL A 37 16.79 -4.38 -13.03
N ALA A 38 18.07 -4.57 -13.39
CA ALA A 38 18.50 -4.67 -14.78
C ALA A 38 17.76 -5.77 -15.56
N GLY A 39 17.52 -6.92 -14.93
CA GLY A 39 16.77 -8.04 -15.51
C GLY A 39 15.31 -8.12 -15.07
N ALA A 40 14.81 -7.13 -14.31
CA ALA A 40 13.44 -7.13 -13.83
C ALA A 40 12.44 -6.72 -14.93
N PRO A 41 11.19 -7.18 -14.86
CA PRO A 41 10.16 -6.76 -15.81
C PRO A 41 9.85 -5.27 -15.67
N SER A 42 9.32 -4.70 -16.74
CA SER A 42 8.82 -3.32 -16.75
C SER A 42 7.49 -3.19 -15.97
N ALA A 43 7.11 -1.96 -15.62
CA ALA A 43 5.79 -1.68 -15.02
C ALA A 43 4.66 -2.19 -15.92
N LYS A 44 4.78 -2.02 -17.26
CA LYS A 44 3.79 -2.47 -18.24
C LYS A 44 3.55 -3.99 -18.19
N GLU A 45 4.58 -4.78 -17.91
CA GLU A 45 4.48 -6.25 -17.82
C GLU A 45 3.92 -6.71 -16.47
N ILE A 46 4.19 -5.97 -15.38
CA ILE A 46 3.78 -6.36 -14.03
C ILE A 46 2.38 -5.87 -13.67
N LEU A 47 1.99 -4.68 -14.13
CA LEU A 47 0.72 -4.07 -13.74
C LEU A 47 -0.52 -4.94 -14.02
N PRO A 48 -0.66 -5.62 -15.17
CA PRO A 48 -1.80 -6.53 -15.38
C PRO A 48 -1.90 -7.60 -14.30
N ARG A 49 -0.77 -8.23 -13.97
CA ARG A 49 -0.69 -9.28 -12.95
C ARG A 49 -1.02 -8.73 -11.56
N PHE A 50 -0.58 -7.50 -11.26
CA PHE A 50 -0.92 -6.82 -10.01
C PHE A 50 -2.41 -6.48 -9.94
N ILE A 51 -3.00 -5.96 -11.03
CA ILE A 51 -4.44 -5.64 -11.12
C ILE A 51 -5.28 -6.91 -10.94
N ASP A 52 -4.88 -8.02 -11.56
CA ASP A 52 -5.53 -9.32 -11.38
C ASP A 52 -5.38 -9.82 -9.93
N PHE A 53 -4.19 -9.64 -9.34
CA PHE A 53 -3.97 -9.95 -7.93
C PHE A 53 -4.86 -9.10 -7.01
N VAL A 54 -5.04 -7.82 -7.26
CA VAL A 54 -5.98 -6.97 -6.51
C VAL A 54 -7.42 -7.45 -6.69
N GLY A 55 -7.83 -7.74 -7.91
CA GLY A 55 -9.19 -8.20 -8.23
C GLY A 55 -10.25 -7.24 -7.69
N GLY A 56 -11.16 -7.75 -6.85
CA GLY A 56 -12.19 -6.96 -6.17
C GLY A 56 -11.90 -6.68 -4.69
N ALA A 57 -10.66 -6.90 -4.23
CA ALA A 57 -10.30 -6.69 -2.83
C ALA A 57 -10.24 -5.20 -2.47
N CYS A 58 -10.50 -4.89 -1.19
CA CYS A 58 -10.18 -3.58 -0.62
C CYS A 58 -8.66 -3.46 -0.46
N LEU A 59 -8.09 -2.36 -0.95
CA LEU A 59 -6.70 -2.04 -0.72
C LEU A 59 -6.52 -1.47 0.69
N CYS A 60 -5.42 -1.82 1.34
CA CYS A 60 -5.06 -1.27 2.63
C CYS A 60 -3.57 -0.93 2.65
N GLY A 61 -3.24 0.20 3.23
CA GLY A 61 -1.84 0.63 3.34
C GLY A 61 -1.63 1.69 4.40
N GLN A 62 -0.37 1.91 4.69
CA GLN A 62 0.12 2.95 5.58
C GLN A 62 0.36 4.22 4.77
N ASN A 63 -0.52 5.22 4.85
CA ASN A 63 -0.57 6.35 3.93
C ASN A 63 -0.86 5.88 2.49
N VAL A 64 -1.87 5.02 2.37
CA VAL A 64 -2.19 4.30 1.13
C VAL A 64 -2.43 5.21 -0.09
N LYS A 65 -2.78 6.47 0.14
CA LYS A 65 -2.93 7.46 -0.95
C LYS A 65 -1.65 7.60 -1.76
N PHE A 66 -0.49 7.60 -1.11
CA PHE A 66 0.81 7.70 -1.78
C PHE A 66 1.03 6.52 -2.75
N ASP A 67 0.78 5.31 -2.29
CA ASP A 67 0.91 4.10 -3.10
C ASP A 67 -0.11 4.08 -4.25
N LEU A 68 -1.35 4.52 -3.98
CA LEU A 68 -2.39 4.63 -5.00
C LEU A 68 -2.03 5.65 -6.08
N ASP A 69 -1.46 6.79 -5.71
CA ASP A 69 -1.02 7.81 -6.66
C ASP A 69 0.00 7.21 -7.64
N PHE A 70 0.99 6.47 -7.13
CA PHE A 70 1.97 5.77 -7.96
C PHE A 70 1.33 4.70 -8.86
N VAL A 71 0.58 3.79 -8.27
CA VAL A 71 -0.03 2.68 -9.03
C VAL A 71 -0.98 3.19 -10.11
N CYS A 72 -1.81 4.19 -9.80
CA CYS A 72 -2.74 4.75 -10.77
C CYS A 72 -2.02 5.51 -11.90
N CYS A 73 -0.93 6.24 -11.57
CA CYS A 73 -0.11 6.91 -12.57
C CYS A 73 0.54 5.90 -13.53
N GLU A 74 1.25 4.92 -13.01
CA GLU A 74 1.93 3.90 -13.82
C GLU A 74 0.93 3.04 -14.62
N ALA A 75 -0.22 2.72 -14.03
CA ALA A 75 -1.29 2.01 -14.74
C ALA A 75 -1.81 2.83 -15.92
N ALA A 76 -2.06 4.14 -15.73
CA ALA A 76 -2.51 5.02 -16.80
C ALA A 76 -1.50 5.13 -17.93
N LEU A 77 -0.20 5.28 -17.61
CA LEU A 77 0.90 5.30 -18.59
C LEU A 77 1.00 3.99 -19.38
N ALA A 78 0.72 2.86 -18.73
CA ALA A 78 0.74 1.54 -19.36
C ALA A 78 -0.58 1.19 -20.10
N GLY A 79 -1.60 2.04 -20.05
CA GLY A 79 -2.91 1.82 -20.67
C GLY A 79 -3.86 0.96 -19.84
N TYR A 80 -3.58 0.79 -18.54
CA TYR A 80 -4.41 0.03 -17.62
C TYR A 80 -5.11 0.94 -16.60
N LYS A 81 -6.11 0.39 -15.89
CA LYS A 81 -6.79 1.06 -14.78
C LYS A 81 -7.11 0.07 -13.68
N LEU A 82 -6.94 0.49 -12.43
CA LEU A 82 -7.62 -0.16 -11.32
C LEU A 82 -9.13 0.02 -11.48
N ARG A 83 -9.92 -0.96 -11.03
CA ARG A 83 -11.39 -0.84 -11.03
C ARG A 83 -11.80 0.42 -10.27
N GLU A 84 -12.79 1.14 -10.77
CA GLU A 84 -13.25 2.40 -10.16
C GLU A 84 -13.78 2.18 -8.74
N GLU A 85 -14.45 1.06 -8.53
CA GLU A 85 -15.04 0.69 -7.24
C GLU A 85 -14.05 0.07 -6.24
N THR A 86 -12.76 -0.06 -6.61
CA THR A 86 -11.78 -0.63 -5.68
C THR A 86 -11.63 0.29 -4.46
N PRO A 87 -12.14 -0.10 -3.29
CA PRO A 87 -12.01 0.71 -2.08
C PRO A 87 -10.58 0.66 -1.56
N ALA A 88 -10.19 1.69 -0.82
CA ALA A 88 -8.89 1.70 -0.14
C ALA A 88 -9.04 2.30 1.27
N ILE A 89 -8.44 1.66 2.26
CA ILE A 89 -8.43 2.07 3.67
C ILE A 89 -7.01 2.47 4.07
N ASP A 90 -6.92 3.56 4.83
CA ASP A 90 -5.66 4.06 5.36
C ASP A 90 -5.51 3.72 6.84
N THR A 91 -4.46 2.95 7.18
CA THR A 91 -4.16 2.58 8.57
C THR A 91 -3.82 3.78 9.45
N ILE A 92 -3.29 4.88 8.89
CA ILE A 92 -3.05 6.12 9.65
C ILE A 92 -4.37 6.77 10.06
N LYS A 93 -5.36 6.80 9.16
CA LYS A 93 -6.69 7.33 9.49
C LYS A 93 -7.34 6.51 10.59
N MET A 94 -7.32 5.17 10.46
CA MET A 94 -7.82 4.27 11.51
C MET A 94 -7.12 4.52 12.85
N ALA A 95 -5.79 4.53 12.85
CA ALA A 95 -5.01 4.71 14.07
C ALA A 95 -5.24 6.08 14.72
N LYS A 96 -5.37 7.15 13.96
CA LYS A 96 -5.69 8.49 14.50
C LYS A 96 -7.04 8.51 15.21
N TRP A 97 -8.01 7.78 14.70
CA TRP A 97 -9.35 7.71 15.28
C TRP A 97 -9.38 6.78 16.52
N LEU A 98 -8.76 5.59 16.41
CA LEU A 98 -8.77 4.57 17.46
C LEU A 98 -7.82 4.87 18.62
N MET A 99 -6.71 5.52 18.33
CA MET A 99 -5.59 5.77 19.24
C MET A 99 -5.16 7.25 19.22
N PRO A 100 -6.07 8.21 19.47
CA PRO A 100 -5.79 9.65 19.28
C PRO A 100 -4.64 10.17 20.13
N HIS A 101 -4.34 9.51 21.26
CA HIS A 101 -3.27 9.90 22.16
C HIS A 101 -1.89 9.37 21.76
N LEU A 102 -1.79 8.61 20.66
CA LEU A 102 -0.51 8.12 20.17
C LEU A 102 0.27 9.27 19.53
N GLY A 103 1.43 9.63 20.08
CA GLY A 103 2.21 10.79 19.64
C GLY A 103 2.81 10.70 18.22
N SER A 104 2.76 9.50 17.59
CA SER A 104 3.24 9.27 16.22
C SER A 104 2.52 8.09 15.58
N PHE A 105 2.19 8.23 14.31
CA PHE A 105 1.49 7.21 13.52
C PHE A 105 2.39 6.55 12.46
N ARG A 106 3.71 6.60 12.64
CA ARG A 106 4.65 5.82 11.80
C ARG A 106 4.44 4.33 12.03
N LEU A 107 4.64 3.52 10.99
CA LEU A 107 4.40 2.07 11.04
C LEU A 107 5.11 1.39 12.23
N SER A 108 6.38 1.71 12.45
CA SER A 108 7.16 1.18 13.58
C SER A 108 6.56 1.52 14.95
N ARG A 109 6.01 2.73 15.09
CA ARG A 109 5.38 3.17 16.34
C ARG A 109 4.02 2.50 16.55
N LEU A 110 3.24 2.35 15.48
CA LEU A 110 1.98 1.61 15.52
C LEU A 110 2.21 0.14 15.85
N ALA A 111 3.17 -0.49 15.18
CA ALA A 111 3.56 -1.88 15.45
C ALA A 111 3.94 -2.07 16.94
N GLN A 112 4.79 -1.18 17.46
CA GLN A 112 5.18 -1.21 18.88
C GLN A 112 3.98 -1.06 19.82
N ALA A 113 3.09 -0.09 19.56
CA ALA A 113 1.93 0.18 20.41
C ALA A 113 0.90 -0.96 20.40
N LEU A 114 0.81 -1.69 19.28
CA LEU A 114 -0.09 -2.83 19.11
C LEU A 114 0.56 -4.19 19.41
N GLY A 115 1.83 -4.21 19.87
CA GLY A 115 2.54 -5.45 20.17
C GLY A 115 2.90 -6.30 18.96
N VAL A 116 2.92 -5.69 17.76
CA VAL A 116 3.31 -6.37 16.52
C VAL A 116 4.82 -6.47 16.44
N LYS A 117 5.33 -7.68 16.23
CA LYS A 117 6.77 -7.93 16.05
C LYS A 117 7.23 -7.45 14.69
N VAL A 118 8.33 -6.70 14.66
CA VAL A 118 8.99 -6.26 13.42
C VAL A 118 10.30 -7.03 13.29
N GLU A 119 10.33 -8.06 12.45
CA GLU A 119 11.51 -8.94 12.33
C GLU A 119 12.62 -8.36 11.45
N THR A 120 12.30 -7.61 10.41
CA THR A 120 13.27 -6.93 9.54
C THR A 120 12.63 -5.70 8.90
N ALA A 121 13.14 -4.52 9.22
CA ALA A 121 12.71 -3.27 8.60
C ALA A 121 13.40 -3.09 7.22
N HIS A 122 12.71 -2.34 6.31
CA HIS A 122 13.25 -1.82 5.05
C HIS A 122 13.24 -2.76 3.83
N ARG A 123 12.44 -3.82 3.83
CA ARG A 123 12.05 -4.52 2.60
C ARG A 123 10.54 -4.41 2.42
N ALA A 124 10.08 -4.02 1.24
CA ALA A 124 8.68 -3.73 0.95
C ALA A 124 7.73 -4.85 1.42
N LEU A 125 8.06 -6.12 1.18
CA LEU A 125 7.22 -7.24 1.61
C LEU A 125 7.18 -7.38 3.14
N ALA A 126 8.28 -7.14 3.85
CA ALA A 126 8.31 -7.16 5.31
C ALA A 126 7.42 -6.05 5.89
N ASP A 127 7.54 -4.82 5.37
CA ASP A 127 6.71 -3.68 5.79
C ASP A 127 5.22 -3.91 5.48
N VAL A 128 4.91 -4.56 4.35
CA VAL A 128 3.54 -4.96 4.01
C VAL A 128 2.99 -6.00 4.99
N CYS A 129 3.79 -6.99 5.42
CA CYS A 129 3.36 -7.97 6.43
C CYS A 129 3.12 -7.29 7.79
N VAL A 130 3.99 -6.37 8.21
CA VAL A 130 3.79 -5.58 9.43
C VAL A 130 2.53 -4.71 9.31
N THR A 131 2.30 -4.07 8.16
CA THR A 131 1.09 -3.28 7.90
C THR A 131 -0.17 -4.14 7.98
N ALA A 132 -0.14 -5.37 7.47
CA ALA A 132 -1.25 -6.31 7.54
C ALA A 132 -1.58 -6.70 9.00
N GLU A 133 -0.57 -6.94 9.83
CA GLU A 133 -0.76 -7.22 11.26
C GLU A 133 -1.28 -6.00 12.01
N VAL A 134 -0.72 -4.81 11.76
CA VAL A 134 -1.23 -3.54 12.31
C VAL A 134 -2.69 -3.34 11.92
N PHE A 135 -3.03 -3.54 10.65
CA PHE A 135 -4.41 -3.43 10.18
C PHE A 135 -5.35 -4.40 10.90
N ARG A 136 -4.95 -5.66 11.08
CA ARG A 136 -5.72 -6.66 11.83
C ARG A 136 -6.05 -6.20 13.26
N HIS A 137 -5.05 -5.67 13.97
CA HIS A 137 -5.25 -5.13 15.33
C HIS A 137 -6.17 -3.89 15.33
N LEU A 138 -6.02 -3.01 14.33
CA LEU A 138 -6.89 -1.83 14.21
C LEU A 138 -8.34 -2.23 13.91
N VAL A 139 -8.57 -3.29 13.12
CA VAL A 139 -9.93 -3.82 12.88
C VAL A 139 -10.55 -4.31 14.18
N ILE A 140 -9.83 -5.09 14.98
CA ILE A 140 -10.31 -5.57 16.29
C ILE A 140 -10.68 -4.39 17.20
N LEU A 141 -9.81 -3.37 17.29
CA LEU A 141 -10.10 -2.17 18.08
C LEU A 141 -11.31 -1.39 17.57
N ALA A 142 -11.53 -1.35 16.27
CA ALA A 142 -12.70 -0.72 15.67
C ALA A 142 -14.00 -1.50 15.99
N GLU A 143 -13.95 -2.83 15.95
CA GLU A 143 -15.05 -3.70 16.34
C GLU A 143 -15.40 -3.52 17.82
N ASP A 144 -14.40 -3.45 18.71
CA ASP A 144 -14.59 -3.20 20.16
C ASP A 144 -15.25 -1.83 20.44
N GLN A 145 -15.06 -0.86 19.53
CA GLN A 145 -15.71 0.45 19.60
C GLN A 145 -17.05 0.51 18.85
N GLY A 146 -17.60 -0.63 18.46
CA GLY A 146 -18.92 -0.75 17.85
C GLY A 146 -18.96 -0.61 16.32
N MET A 147 -17.79 -0.55 15.66
CA MET A 147 -17.67 -0.49 14.20
C MET A 147 -17.56 -1.92 13.62
N GLY A 148 -18.62 -2.72 13.76
CA GLY A 148 -18.61 -4.15 13.41
C GLY A 148 -18.77 -4.46 11.92
N ARG A 149 -19.00 -3.46 11.05
CA ARG A 149 -19.15 -3.69 9.61
C ARG A 149 -17.96 -3.13 8.85
N PHE A 150 -17.35 -3.95 8.01
CA PHE A 150 -16.23 -3.51 7.18
C PHE A 150 -16.57 -2.34 6.24
N GLN A 151 -17.81 -2.28 5.77
CA GLN A 151 -18.30 -1.15 4.96
C GLN A 151 -18.30 0.17 5.73
N ASP A 152 -18.56 0.17 7.03
CA ASP A 152 -18.49 1.36 7.87
C ASP A 152 -17.05 1.82 8.03
N MET A 153 -16.11 0.89 8.15
CA MET A 153 -14.68 1.18 8.16
C MET A 153 -14.21 1.79 6.83
N ILE A 154 -14.69 1.27 5.69
CA ILE A 154 -14.40 1.84 4.36
C ILE A 154 -14.92 3.27 4.26
N ARG A 155 -16.14 3.53 4.75
CA ARG A 155 -16.75 4.85 4.71
C ARG A 155 -15.99 5.86 5.58
N GLU A 156 -15.56 5.46 6.77
CA GLU A 156 -14.88 6.34 7.73
C GLU A 156 -13.40 6.55 7.38
N PHE A 157 -12.69 5.48 7.06
CA PHE A 157 -11.23 5.48 6.89
C PHE A 157 -10.77 5.39 5.44
N GLY A 158 -11.71 5.30 4.51
CA GLY A 158 -11.41 5.20 3.09
C GLY A 158 -10.71 6.44 2.54
N VAL A 159 -10.00 6.24 1.45
CA VAL A 159 -9.40 7.33 0.66
C VAL A 159 -9.92 7.28 -0.76
N LEU A 160 -10.03 8.45 -1.37
CA LEU A 160 -10.39 8.54 -2.78
C LEU A 160 -9.23 8.09 -3.65
N LYS A 161 -9.53 7.23 -4.59
CA LYS A 161 -8.59 6.80 -5.62
C LYS A 161 -8.39 7.96 -6.61
N PRO A 162 -7.15 8.34 -6.92
CA PRO A 162 -6.90 9.38 -7.91
C PRO A 162 -7.32 8.89 -9.30
N VAL A 163 -7.83 9.80 -10.11
CA VAL A 163 -8.13 9.56 -11.52
C VAL A 163 -7.06 10.25 -12.33
N TYR A 164 -6.12 9.48 -12.89
CA TYR A 164 -5.10 10.00 -13.79
C TYR A 164 -5.58 9.90 -15.24
N ARG A 165 -5.52 11.04 -15.95
CA ARG A 165 -5.66 11.09 -17.40
C ARG A 165 -4.26 11.26 -17.99
N LEU A 166 -3.99 10.64 -19.13
CA LEU A 166 -2.69 10.72 -19.82
C LEU A 166 -2.22 12.17 -20.07
N GLU A 167 -3.16 13.10 -20.25
CA GLU A 167 -2.89 14.53 -20.45
C GLU A 167 -2.34 15.22 -19.18
N GLN A 168 -2.53 14.64 -17.98
CA GLN A 168 -2.07 15.19 -16.71
C GLN A 168 -0.73 14.61 -16.24
N SER A 169 -0.25 13.53 -16.88
CA SER A 169 0.96 12.82 -16.48
C SER A 169 2.27 13.51 -16.89
N GLN A 170 2.23 14.64 -17.61
CA GLN A 170 3.43 15.40 -17.98
C GLN A 170 4.07 16.17 -16.82
N GLY A 171 3.50 16.16 -15.63
CA GLY A 171 3.93 16.94 -14.47
C GLY A 171 4.62 16.17 -13.34
N PHE A 172 4.67 14.85 -13.38
CA PHE A 172 5.30 14.04 -12.32
C PHE A 172 6.62 13.43 -12.79
N LEU A 173 7.59 14.31 -13.03
CA LEU A 173 9.02 13.93 -13.15
C LEU A 173 9.65 14.07 -11.75
N PHE A 174 9.81 12.94 -11.07
CA PHE A 174 10.72 12.83 -9.94
C PHE A 174 11.86 11.90 -10.29
#